data_4b4ed6ea877df562a876bad473ac4855
#
_entry.id   4b4ed6ea877df562a876bad473ac4855
#
_cell.length_a   1.000
_cell.length_b   1.000
_cell.length_c   1.000
_cell.angle_alpha   90.00
_cell.angle_beta   90.00
_cell.angle_gamma   90.00
#
_symmetry.space_group_name_H-M   'P 1'
#
loop_
_entity.id
_entity.type
_entity.pdbx_description
1 polymer ?
#
loop_
_entity_poly.entity_id
_entity_poly.type
_entity_poly.pdbx_seq_one_letter_code
_entity_poly.pdbx_strand_id
1 'polypeptide(L)'
;VVALIGSSGAGKSTFLRSLNYLEAPDSGSIEINGEKVDFETISKDEILTLRRKLAMVFQQFNLFSRKTALDNVKEGLIVVKGLSDQEATKIAKEELAKVGLSDRETHYPRHLSGGQKQRVALARALAMKPEVLLLDEPTSALDPELVGEVEKAIAAAAQAGQTMILVSHDMSFVSQVADKVLFLDKGKIIESGTPEEIMKAPKEERTKEFFASYKRTFV
;
A
#
# COMPACT_ATOMS: atom_id res chain seq x y z
N VAL A 1 -8.33 3.77 -6.95
CA VAL A 1 -7.85 2.71 -6.03
C VAL A 1 -8.41 1.37 -6.43
N VAL A 2 -7.54 0.35 -6.54
CA VAL A 2 -7.94 -1.05 -6.75
C VAL A 2 -7.72 -1.81 -5.44
N ALA A 3 -8.77 -2.40 -4.88
CA ALA A 3 -8.65 -3.24 -3.69
C ALA A 3 -8.56 -4.73 -4.07
N LEU A 4 -7.64 -5.44 -3.46
CA LEU A 4 -7.48 -6.88 -3.57
C LEU A 4 -7.92 -7.53 -2.27
N ILE A 5 -9.01 -8.28 -2.32
CA ILE A 5 -9.61 -8.97 -1.18
C ILE A 5 -9.58 -10.49 -1.38
N GLY A 6 -9.81 -11.24 -0.32
CA GLY A 6 -9.83 -12.71 -0.35
C GLY A 6 -9.40 -13.32 0.97
N SER A 7 -9.55 -14.63 1.10
CA SER A 7 -9.19 -15.37 2.32
C SER A 7 -7.69 -15.29 2.62
N SER A 8 -7.32 -15.57 3.88
CA SER A 8 -5.91 -15.74 4.25
C SER A 8 -5.28 -16.86 3.41
N GLY A 9 -4.05 -16.65 2.95
CA GLY A 9 -3.37 -17.62 2.07
C GLY A 9 -3.83 -17.61 0.61
N ALA A 10 -4.74 -16.71 0.19
CA ALA A 10 -5.18 -16.63 -1.21
C ALA A 10 -4.10 -16.14 -2.19
N GLY A 11 -2.97 -15.62 -1.69
CA GLY A 11 -1.86 -15.10 -2.51
C GLY A 11 -1.83 -13.58 -2.69
N LYS A 12 -2.64 -12.81 -1.93
CA LYS A 12 -2.74 -11.34 -2.07
C LYS A 12 -1.40 -10.62 -1.91
N SER A 13 -0.69 -10.88 -0.80
CA SER A 13 0.61 -10.26 -0.52
C SER A 13 1.68 -10.72 -1.50
N THR A 14 1.69 -11.99 -1.90
CA THR A 14 2.58 -12.54 -2.94
C THR A 14 2.38 -11.82 -4.25
N PHE A 15 1.12 -11.66 -4.69
CA PHE A 15 0.79 -10.89 -5.88
C PHE A 15 1.29 -9.44 -5.78
N LEU A 16 1.03 -8.77 -4.65
CA LEU A 16 1.47 -7.37 -4.48
C LEU A 16 3.00 -7.24 -4.52
N ARG A 17 3.73 -8.18 -3.91
CA ARG A 17 5.20 -8.22 -3.89
C ARG A 17 5.79 -8.60 -5.24
N SER A 18 5.07 -9.39 -6.05
CA SER A 18 5.51 -9.71 -7.41
C SER A 18 5.47 -8.48 -8.33
N LEU A 19 4.50 -7.59 -8.17
CA LEU A 19 4.44 -6.34 -8.93
C LEU A 19 5.67 -5.45 -8.73
N ASN A 20 6.23 -5.45 -7.50
CA ASN A 20 7.44 -4.69 -7.14
C ASN A 20 8.72 -5.54 -7.26
N TYR A 21 8.62 -6.74 -7.82
CA TYR A 21 9.73 -7.69 -7.97
C TYR A 21 10.47 -7.97 -6.64
N LEU A 22 9.75 -7.90 -5.50
CA LEU A 22 10.26 -8.35 -4.19
C LEU A 22 10.21 -9.88 -4.09
N GLU A 23 9.18 -10.48 -4.70
CA GLU A 23 9.08 -11.89 -5.01
C GLU A 23 9.10 -11.99 -6.53
N ALA A 24 10.13 -12.62 -7.09
CA ALA A 24 10.28 -12.73 -8.53
C ALA A 24 9.15 -13.60 -9.12
N PRO A 25 8.31 -13.05 -10.01
CA PRO A 25 7.32 -13.85 -10.70
C PRO A 25 7.98 -14.74 -11.75
N ASP A 26 7.41 -15.93 -11.99
CA ASP A 26 7.91 -16.88 -13.00
C ASP A 26 7.62 -16.39 -14.42
N SER A 27 6.50 -15.69 -14.61
CA SER A 27 6.05 -15.20 -15.93
C SER A 27 5.07 -14.03 -15.78
N GLY A 28 4.76 -13.39 -16.90
CA GLY A 28 3.79 -12.30 -16.99
C GLY A 28 4.43 -10.96 -17.28
N SER A 29 3.63 -9.92 -17.30
CA SER A 29 4.10 -8.57 -17.60
C SER A 29 3.35 -7.52 -16.79
N ILE A 30 4.00 -6.38 -16.57
CA ILE A 30 3.39 -5.18 -16.01
C ILE A 30 3.56 -4.02 -17.00
N GLU A 31 2.52 -3.21 -17.12
CA GLU A 31 2.56 -1.99 -17.92
C GLU A 31 2.19 -0.80 -17.03
N ILE A 32 3.04 0.23 -17.01
CA ILE A 32 2.84 1.46 -16.25
C ILE A 32 3.10 2.63 -17.19
N ASN A 33 2.09 3.46 -17.42
CA ASN A 33 2.15 4.63 -18.32
C ASN A 33 2.65 4.30 -19.73
N GLY A 34 2.22 3.14 -20.29
CA GLY A 34 2.61 2.69 -21.61
C GLY A 34 3.98 2.00 -21.70
N GLU A 35 4.74 1.95 -20.62
CA GLU A 35 5.98 1.19 -20.54
C GLU A 35 5.69 -0.23 -20.01
N LYS A 36 5.86 -1.20 -20.90
CA LYS A 36 5.66 -2.62 -20.58
C LYS A 36 6.96 -3.28 -20.21
N VAL A 37 6.94 -4.05 -19.12
CA VAL A 37 8.05 -4.87 -18.65
C VAL A 37 7.58 -6.31 -18.61
N ASP A 38 8.34 -7.20 -19.22
CA ASP A 38 8.11 -8.65 -19.20
C ASP A 38 8.97 -9.30 -18.13
N PHE A 39 8.34 -10.00 -17.19
CA PHE A 39 9.03 -10.59 -16.05
C PHE A 39 9.94 -11.76 -16.39
N GLU A 40 9.72 -12.45 -17.52
CA GLU A 40 10.58 -13.57 -17.97
C GLU A 40 11.95 -13.08 -18.48
N THR A 41 11.99 -11.84 -19.00
CA THR A 41 13.19 -11.28 -19.64
C THR A 41 13.73 -10.05 -18.93
N ILE A 42 13.13 -9.63 -17.80
CA ILE A 42 13.47 -8.40 -17.09
C ILE A 42 14.93 -8.36 -16.64
N SER A 43 15.64 -7.30 -17.00
CA SER A 43 17.00 -7.02 -16.54
C SER A 43 17.05 -6.41 -15.14
N LYS A 44 18.23 -6.39 -14.53
CA LYS A 44 18.44 -5.75 -13.22
C LYS A 44 18.13 -4.24 -13.25
N ASP A 45 18.43 -3.57 -14.36
CA ASP A 45 18.20 -2.13 -14.50
C ASP A 45 16.71 -1.82 -14.66
N GLU A 46 15.98 -2.68 -15.38
CA GLU A 46 14.52 -2.58 -15.47
C GLU A 46 13.83 -2.83 -14.13
N ILE A 47 14.33 -3.79 -13.32
CA ILE A 47 13.84 -4.00 -11.93
C ILE A 47 14.03 -2.73 -11.09
N LEU A 48 15.20 -2.10 -11.18
CA LEU A 48 15.45 -0.84 -10.46
C LEU A 48 14.55 0.29 -10.94
N THR A 49 14.32 0.38 -12.24
CA THR A 49 13.40 1.36 -12.84
C THR A 49 11.96 1.11 -12.39
N LEU A 50 11.50 -0.14 -12.43
CA LEU A 50 10.18 -0.55 -11.92
C LEU A 50 9.99 -0.16 -10.44
N ARG A 51 10.98 -0.47 -9.59
CA ARG A 51 10.96 -0.14 -8.16
C ARG A 51 10.95 1.37 -7.86
N ARG A 52 11.45 2.20 -8.78
CA ARG A 52 11.35 3.67 -8.66
C ARG A 52 9.96 4.20 -8.99
N LYS A 53 9.21 3.50 -9.84
CA LYS A 53 7.81 3.83 -10.19
C LYS A 53 6.81 3.35 -9.14
N LEU A 54 7.17 2.34 -8.39
CA LEU A 54 6.32 1.72 -7.37
C LEU A 54 6.86 2.01 -5.98
N ALA A 55 5.98 2.35 -5.04
CA ALA A 55 6.32 2.38 -3.63
C ALA A 55 5.44 1.40 -2.86
N MET A 56 5.97 0.79 -1.81
CA MET A 56 5.24 -0.19 -1.03
C MET A 56 5.22 0.17 0.46
N VAL A 57 4.03 0.07 1.05
CA VAL A 57 3.80 0.15 2.49
C VAL A 57 3.41 -1.24 2.97
N PHE A 58 4.12 -1.75 3.96
CA PHE A 58 3.98 -3.10 4.48
C PHE A 58 3.11 -3.12 5.73
N GLN A 59 2.60 -4.29 6.06
CA GLN A 59 1.94 -4.57 7.33
C GLN A 59 2.82 -4.25 8.54
N GLN A 60 4.11 -4.65 8.47
CA GLN A 60 5.12 -4.20 9.42
C GLN A 60 5.75 -2.91 8.88
N PHE A 61 5.82 -1.89 9.69
CA PHE A 61 6.17 -0.51 9.33
C PHE A 61 7.50 -0.37 8.58
N ASN A 62 8.45 -1.28 8.79
CA ASN A 62 9.78 -1.34 8.17
C ASN A 62 10.52 0.01 8.20
N LEU A 63 10.43 0.72 9.33
CA LEU A 63 11.16 1.96 9.55
C LEU A 63 12.61 1.67 9.94
N PHE A 64 13.50 2.55 9.52
CA PHE A 64 14.88 2.57 9.98
C PHE A 64 14.92 2.97 11.47
N SER A 65 15.18 2.01 12.35
CA SER A 65 15.08 2.17 13.80
C SER A 65 16.01 3.24 14.39
N ARG A 66 17.14 3.52 13.72
CA ARG A 66 18.15 4.50 14.12
C ARG A 66 17.99 5.87 13.44
N LYS A 67 16.89 6.08 12.71
CA LYS A 67 16.56 7.33 12.03
C LYS A 67 15.29 7.92 12.63
N THR A 68 15.22 9.24 12.69
CA THR A 68 14.00 9.97 13.09
C THR A 68 12.87 9.75 12.08
N ALA A 69 11.65 10.19 12.39
CA ALA A 69 10.55 10.20 11.42
C ALA A 69 10.91 10.97 10.15
N LEU A 70 11.49 12.16 10.33
CA LEU A 70 11.96 13.00 9.23
C LEU A 70 13.02 12.29 8.38
N ASP A 71 14.05 11.71 9.02
CA ASP A 71 15.14 11.03 8.31
C ASP A 71 14.66 9.75 7.61
N ASN A 72 13.66 9.05 8.15
CA ASN A 72 13.03 7.93 7.49
C ASN A 72 12.40 8.35 6.15
N VAL A 73 11.74 9.51 6.10
CA VAL A 73 11.12 10.01 4.87
C VAL A 73 12.17 10.56 3.91
N LYS A 74 13.20 11.23 4.40
CA LYS A 74 14.30 11.81 3.61
C LYS A 74 15.14 10.77 2.88
N GLU A 75 15.31 9.58 3.45
CA GLU A 75 16.30 8.60 2.98
C GLU A 75 16.20 8.30 1.49
N GLY A 76 15.01 7.97 1.02
CA GLY A 76 14.80 7.67 -0.41
C GLY A 76 15.04 8.89 -1.30
N LEU A 77 14.70 10.08 -0.81
CA LEU A 77 14.91 11.33 -1.55
C LEU A 77 16.39 11.62 -1.77
N ILE A 78 17.21 11.38 -0.75
CA ILE A 78 18.67 11.61 -0.82
C ILE A 78 19.33 10.48 -1.61
N VAL A 79 19.12 9.21 -1.20
CA VAL A 79 19.88 8.07 -1.71
C VAL A 79 19.44 7.66 -3.12
N VAL A 80 18.14 7.71 -3.41
CA VAL A 80 17.60 7.22 -4.69
C VAL A 80 17.41 8.36 -5.69
N LYS A 81 16.88 9.52 -5.24
CA LYS A 81 16.63 10.68 -6.10
C LYS A 81 17.82 11.64 -6.19
N GLY A 82 18.83 11.51 -5.32
CA GLY A 82 20.01 12.37 -5.32
C GLY A 82 19.74 13.82 -4.92
N LEU A 83 18.63 14.07 -4.21
CA LEU A 83 18.30 15.43 -3.75
C LEU A 83 19.25 15.90 -2.66
N SER A 84 19.45 17.21 -2.57
CA SER A 84 20.16 17.84 -1.45
C SER A 84 19.41 17.61 -0.14
N ASP A 85 20.12 17.67 0.98
CA ASP A 85 19.51 17.52 2.30
C ASP A 85 18.43 18.58 2.57
N GLN A 86 18.63 19.79 2.07
CA GLN A 86 17.67 20.88 2.23
C GLN A 86 16.36 20.61 1.45
N GLU A 87 16.45 20.17 0.19
CA GLU A 87 15.30 19.83 -0.64
C GLU A 87 14.55 18.62 -0.07
N ALA A 88 15.28 17.56 0.30
CA ALA A 88 14.73 16.38 0.92
C ALA A 88 14.00 16.70 2.24
N THR A 89 14.59 17.59 3.06
CA THR A 89 13.98 18.04 4.33
C THR A 89 12.66 18.77 4.08
N LYS A 90 12.59 19.65 3.08
CA LYS A 90 11.36 20.37 2.74
C LYS A 90 10.26 19.40 2.35
N ILE A 91 10.54 18.50 1.40
CA ILE A 91 9.56 17.50 0.94
C ILE A 91 9.12 16.59 2.08
N ALA A 92 10.05 16.10 2.90
CA ALA A 92 9.74 15.20 3.99
C ALA A 92 8.85 15.85 5.06
N LYS A 93 9.05 17.13 5.38
CA LYS A 93 8.18 17.88 6.28
C LYS A 93 6.78 18.05 5.71
N GLU A 94 6.65 18.37 4.43
CA GLU A 94 5.37 18.47 3.74
C GLU A 94 4.61 17.14 3.79
N GLU A 95 5.26 16.00 3.52
CA GLU A 95 4.63 14.69 3.58
C GLU A 95 4.26 14.25 4.99
N LEU A 96 5.10 14.53 6.00
CA LEU A 96 4.76 14.29 7.40
C LEU A 96 3.57 15.15 7.86
N ALA A 97 3.47 16.38 7.40
CA ALA A 97 2.33 17.26 7.69
C ALA A 97 1.02 16.69 7.10
N LYS A 98 1.04 16.19 5.87
CA LYS A 98 -0.13 15.57 5.22
C LYS A 98 -0.69 14.37 6.00
N VAL A 99 0.18 13.64 6.69
CA VAL A 99 -0.23 12.50 7.52
C VAL A 99 -0.40 12.87 9.01
N GLY A 100 -0.38 14.17 9.35
CA GLY A 100 -0.63 14.68 10.70
C GLY A 100 0.49 14.39 11.69
N LEU A 101 1.75 14.46 11.26
CA LEU A 101 2.95 14.15 12.09
C LEU A 101 3.99 15.27 12.13
N SER A 102 3.58 16.54 11.92
CA SER A 102 4.49 17.68 11.99
C SER A 102 5.18 17.85 13.35
N ASP A 103 4.50 17.43 14.42
CA ASP A 103 5.03 17.48 15.80
C ASP A 103 5.88 16.26 16.16
N ARG A 104 6.07 15.32 15.25
CA ARG A 104 6.81 14.06 15.44
C ARG A 104 8.06 13.92 14.58
N GLU A 105 8.44 14.93 13.84
CA GLU A 105 9.57 14.93 12.91
C GLU A 105 10.87 14.37 13.51
N THR A 106 11.18 14.77 14.75
CA THR A 106 12.42 14.41 15.46
C THR A 106 12.33 13.10 16.28
N HIS A 107 11.17 12.45 16.29
CA HIS A 107 10.95 11.23 17.06
C HIS A 107 11.53 10.01 16.34
N TYR A 108 12.18 9.14 17.12
CA TYR A 108 12.62 7.82 16.64
C TYR A 108 11.46 6.82 16.67
N PRO A 109 11.48 5.76 15.83
CA PRO A 109 10.40 4.77 15.78
C PRO A 109 10.01 4.18 17.14
N ARG A 110 10.96 3.99 18.06
CA ARG A 110 10.68 3.50 19.42
C ARG A 110 9.79 4.41 20.26
N HIS A 111 9.68 5.67 19.91
CA HIS A 111 8.87 6.68 20.61
C HIS A 111 7.57 7.02 19.88
N LEU A 112 7.22 6.26 18.83
CA LEU A 112 6.01 6.42 18.04
C LEU A 112 5.04 5.26 18.30
N SER A 113 3.74 5.57 18.32
CA SER A 113 2.69 4.53 18.34
C SER A 113 2.70 3.73 17.04
N GLY A 114 2.01 2.58 17.01
CA GLY A 114 1.85 1.78 15.79
C GLY A 114 1.28 2.59 14.63
N GLY A 115 0.18 3.32 14.87
CA GLY A 115 -0.43 4.18 13.86
C GLY A 115 0.47 5.33 13.39
N GLN A 116 1.26 5.93 14.30
CA GLN A 116 2.26 6.94 13.92
C GLN A 116 3.38 6.34 13.05
N LYS A 117 3.90 5.15 13.40
CA LYS A 117 4.89 4.44 12.59
C LYS A 117 4.35 4.15 11.18
N GLN A 118 3.11 3.71 11.07
CA GLN A 118 2.50 3.43 9.78
C GLN A 118 2.30 4.69 8.95
N ARG A 119 1.90 5.79 9.57
CA ARG A 119 1.81 7.08 8.88
C ARG A 119 3.17 7.63 8.43
N VAL A 120 4.25 7.40 9.20
CA VAL A 120 5.62 7.69 8.73
C VAL A 120 5.99 6.82 7.53
N ALA A 121 5.65 5.52 7.54
CA ALA A 121 5.90 4.63 6.40
C ALA A 121 5.11 5.08 5.15
N LEU A 122 3.86 5.54 5.32
CA LEU A 122 3.04 6.09 4.25
C LEU A 122 3.67 7.39 3.70
N ALA A 123 4.06 8.32 4.57
CA ALA A 123 4.72 9.58 4.18
C ALA A 123 6.03 9.30 3.41
N ARG A 124 6.84 8.33 3.87
CA ARG A 124 8.06 7.89 3.18
C ARG A 124 7.78 7.39 1.76
N ALA A 125 6.72 6.61 1.59
CA ALA A 125 6.33 6.09 0.28
C ALA A 125 5.82 7.22 -0.63
N LEU A 126 4.96 8.10 -0.14
CA LEU A 126 4.39 9.23 -0.90
C LEU A 126 5.43 10.29 -1.27
N ALA A 127 6.45 10.53 -0.42
CA ALA A 127 7.55 11.45 -0.70
C ALA A 127 8.30 11.07 -2.00
N MET A 128 8.34 9.78 -2.33
CA MET A 128 8.93 9.31 -3.57
C MET A 128 8.10 9.65 -4.80
N LYS A 129 6.87 10.16 -4.66
CA LYS A 129 5.91 10.42 -5.75
C LYS A 129 5.81 9.22 -6.69
N PRO A 130 5.41 8.05 -6.19
CA PRO A 130 5.31 6.85 -7.01
C PRO A 130 4.16 6.96 -8.00
N GLU A 131 4.28 6.30 -9.14
CA GLU A 131 3.18 6.17 -10.09
C GLU A 131 2.06 5.28 -9.53
N VAL A 132 2.42 4.23 -8.79
CA VAL A 132 1.48 3.37 -8.07
C VAL A 132 1.97 3.10 -6.65
N LEU A 133 1.10 3.28 -5.67
CA LEU A 133 1.34 2.93 -4.27
C LEU A 133 0.74 1.55 -3.96
N LEU A 134 1.56 0.65 -3.47
CA LEU A 134 1.18 -0.70 -3.07
C LEU A 134 1.02 -0.75 -1.53
N LEU A 135 -0.15 -1.14 -1.04
CA LEU A 135 -0.50 -1.17 0.38
C LEU A 135 -0.83 -2.61 0.78
N ASP A 136 0.08 -3.27 1.52
CA ASP A 136 -0.07 -4.65 1.97
C ASP A 136 -0.57 -4.68 3.42
N GLU A 137 -1.88 -4.78 3.61
CA GLU A 137 -2.57 -4.82 4.90
C GLU A 137 -2.10 -3.71 5.88
N PRO A 138 -2.18 -2.43 5.49
CA PRO A 138 -1.52 -1.33 6.22
C PRO A 138 -2.03 -1.09 7.64
N THR A 139 -3.15 -1.69 8.03
CA THR A 139 -3.79 -1.51 9.34
C THR A 139 -3.83 -2.77 10.19
N SER A 140 -3.51 -3.94 9.63
CA SER A 140 -3.72 -5.24 10.31
C SER A 140 -2.83 -5.48 11.56
N ALA A 141 -1.71 -4.75 11.68
CA ALA A 141 -0.81 -4.82 12.83
C ALA A 141 -1.08 -3.72 13.88
N LEU A 142 -2.20 -3.00 13.77
CA LEU A 142 -2.54 -1.87 14.63
C LEU A 142 -3.64 -2.23 15.63
N ASP A 143 -3.58 -1.58 16.79
CA ASP A 143 -4.71 -1.55 17.72
C ASP A 143 -5.93 -0.87 17.06
N PRO A 144 -7.17 -1.33 17.30
CA PRO A 144 -8.36 -0.80 16.64
C PRO A 144 -8.54 0.71 16.75
N GLU A 145 -8.14 1.30 17.88
CA GLU A 145 -8.22 2.75 18.11
C GLU A 145 -7.28 3.58 17.23
N LEU A 146 -6.22 2.94 16.66
CA LEU A 146 -5.22 3.61 15.82
C LEU A 146 -5.50 3.44 14.33
N VAL A 147 -6.40 2.54 13.94
CA VAL A 147 -6.72 2.22 12.54
C VAL A 147 -7.25 3.44 11.79
N GLY A 148 -8.22 4.14 12.37
CA GLY A 148 -8.91 5.24 11.72
C GLY A 148 -8.01 6.41 11.29
N GLU A 149 -6.91 6.66 12.00
CA GLU A 149 -5.94 7.71 11.61
C GLU A 149 -5.14 7.34 10.37
N VAL A 150 -4.79 6.05 10.23
CA VAL A 150 -4.06 5.53 9.06
C VAL A 150 -4.99 5.48 7.84
N GLU A 151 -6.22 5.02 8.03
CA GLU A 151 -7.24 4.98 6.96
C GLU A 151 -7.55 6.38 6.42
N LYS A 152 -7.70 7.38 7.30
CA LYS A 152 -7.86 8.79 6.89
C LYS A 152 -6.68 9.29 6.05
N ALA A 153 -5.46 8.94 6.43
CA ALA A 153 -4.28 9.35 5.67
C ALA A 153 -4.22 8.67 4.28
N ILE A 154 -4.59 7.38 4.18
CA ILE A 154 -4.69 6.65 2.90
C ILE A 154 -5.82 7.24 2.05
N ALA A 155 -6.99 7.49 2.62
CA ALA A 155 -8.11 8.08 1.90
C ALA A 155 -7.79 9.48 1.38
N ALA A 156 -7.10 10.31 2.16
CA ALA A 156 -6.64 11.63 1.72
C ALA A 156 -5.67 11.54 0.53
N ALA A 157 -4.73 10.58 0.54
CA ALA A 157 -3.83 10.35 -0.58
C ALA A 157 -4.59 9.86 -1.84
N ALA A 158 -5.60 8.99 -1.67
CA ALA A 158 -6.47 8.54 -2.77
C ALA A 158 -7.24 9.71 -3.37
N GLN A 159 -7.85 10.58 -2.55
CA GLN A 159 -8.57 11.78 -2.99
C GLN A 159 -7.65 12.79 -3.70
N ALA A 160 -6.37 12.82 -3.34
CA ALA A 160 -5.36 13.62 -4.03
C ALA A 160 -4.93 13.03 -5.39
N GLY A 161 -5.52 11.92 -5.83
CA GLY A 161 -5.29 11.30 -7.13
C GLY A 161 -4.18 10.25 -7.16
N GLN A 162 -3.65 9.81 -6.02
CA GLN A 162 -2.64 8.75 -5.99
C GLN A 162 -3.25 7.42 -6.43
N THR A 163 -2.71 6.82 -7.48
CA THR A 163 -3.06 5.45 -7.90
C THR A 163 -2.57 4.45 -6.87
N MET A 164 -3.45 3.54 -6.43
CA MET A 164 -3.13 2.58 -5.37
C MET A 164 -3.66 1.18 -5.68
N ILE A 165 -2.91 0.18 -5.21
CA ILE A 165 -3.40 -1.20 -5.04
C ILE A 165 -3.37 -1.49 -3.53
N LEU A 166 -4.53 -1.77 -2.96
CA LEU A 166 -4.74 -1.96 -1.53
C LEU A 166 -5.12 -3.42 -1.24
N VAL A 167 -4.35 -4.11 -0.43
CA VAL A 167 -4.77 -5.35 0.23
C VAL A 167 -5.32 -4.98 1.60
N SER A 168 -6.58 -5.32 1.87
CA SER A 168 -7.21 -5.07 3.16
C SER A 168 -8.23 -6.17 3.49
N HIS A 169 -8.41 -6.41 4.77
CA HIS A 169 -9.48 -7.22 5.35
C HIS A 169 -10.65 -6.36 5.85
N ASP A 170 -10.50 -5.04 5.91
CA ASP A 170 -11.58 -4.14 6.30
C ASP A 170 -12.45 -3.79 5.10
N MET A 171 -13.60 -4.47 5.00
CA MET A 171 -14.54 -4.27 3.91
C MET A 171 -15.22 -2.90 3.96
N SER A 172 -15.34 -2.29 5.14
CA SER A 172 -15.89 -0.94 5.30
C SER A 172 -14.95 0.08 4.67
N PHE A 173 -13.67 -0.01 5.01
CA PHE A 173 -12.65 0.84 4.42
C PHE A 173 -12.49 0.63 2.91
N VAL A 174 -12.47 -0.63 2.45
CA VAL A 174 -12.44 -0.96 1.02
C VAL A 174 -13.63 -0.34 0.28
N SER A 175 -14.85 -0.45 0.85
CA SER A 175 -16.06 0.14 0.25
C SER A 175 -15.98 1.67 0.14
N GLN A 176 -15.26 2.31 1.05
CA GLN A 176 -15.13 3.78 1.09
C GLN A 176 -14.10 4.32 0.08
N VAL A 177 -12.99 3.57 -0.15
CA VAL A 177 -11.84 4.14 -0.89
C VAL A 177 -11.62 3.51 -2.26
N ALA A 178 -12.13 2.30 -2.53
CA ALA A 178 -11.86 1.57 -3.76
C ALA A 178 -12.84 1.93 -4.87
N ASP A 179 -12.30 2.12 -6.08
CA ASP A 179 -13.07 2.23 -7.32
C ASP A 179 -13.39 0.85 -7.89
N LYS A 180 -12.47 -0.11 -7.66
CA LYS A 180 -12.57 -1.48 -8.14
C LYS A 180 -12.08 -2.46 -7.10
N VAL A 181 -12.76 -3.60 -7.00
CA VAL A 181 -12.41 -4.71 -6.13
C VAL A 181 -12.09 -5.94 -6.97
N LEU A 182 -11.00 -6.62 -6.64
CA LEU A 182 -10.61 -7.91 -7.18
C LEU A 182 -10.70 -8.94 -6.04
N PHE A 183 -11.57 -9.95 -6.21
CA PHE A 183 -11.63 -11.07 -5.27
C PHE A 183 -10.69 -12.18 -5.70
N LEU A 184 -9.69 -12.47 -4.87
CA LEU A 184 -8.67 -13.48 -5.09
C LEU A 184 -8.95 -14.72 -4.24
N ASP A 185 -8.94 -15.91 -4.85
CA ASP A 185 -8.97 -17.19 -4.15
C ASP A 185 -8.00 -18.16 -4.81
N LYS A 186 -7.19 -18.85 -4.01
CA LYS A 186 -6.20 -19.85 -4.47
C LYS A 186 -5.33 -19.37 -5.65
N GLY A 187 -4.84 -18.13 -5.58
CA GLY A 187 -3.97 -17.53 -6.59
C GLY A 187 -4.67 -17.08 -7.88
N LYS A 188 -6.00 -17.11 -7.93
CA LYS A 188 -6.78 -16.69 -9.11
C LYS A 188 -7.74 -15.56 -8.76
N ILE A 189 -7.88 -14.60 -9.65
CA ILE A 189 -8.95 -13.60 -9.58
C ILE A 189 -10.24 -14.30 -10.01
N ILE A 190 -11.14 -14.48 -9.06
CA ILE A 190 -12.43 -15.16 -9.26
C ILE A 190 -13.47 -14.19 -9.78
N GLU A 191 -13.48 -12.97 -9.21
CA GLU A 191 -14.47 -11.96 -9.57
C GLU A 191 -13.87 -10.56 -9.46
N SER A 192 -14.35 -9.64 -10.30
CA SER A 192 -13.95 -8.23 -10.24
C SER A 192 -15.14 -7.33 -10.57
N GLY A 193 -15.23 -6.20 -9.88
CA GLY A 193 -16.30 -5.21 -10.06
C GLY A 193 -16.13 -4.02 -9.15
N THR A 194 -17.14 -3.18 -9.06
CA THR A 194 -17.21 -2.12 -8.06
C THR A 194 -17.38 -2.72 -6.65
N PRO A 195 -17.05 -1.98 -5.58
CA PRO A 195 -17.32 -2.45 -4.21
C PRO A 195 -18.78 -2.89 -4.01
N GLU A 196 -19.72 -2.17 -4.59
CA GLU A 196 -21.14 -2.49 -4.45
C GLU A 196 -21.50 -3.83 -5.13
N GLU A 197 -21.03 -4.07 -6.35
CA GLU A 197 -21.26 -5.32 -7.08
C GLU A 197 -20.68 -6.51 -6.32
N ILE A 198 -19.43 -6.42 -5.88
CA ILE A 198 -18.73 -7.54 -5.25
C ILE A 198 -19.24 -7.82 -3.84
N MET A 199 -19.56 -6.78 -3.05
CA MET A 199 -19.93 -6.95 -1.64
C MET A 199 -21.43 -7.20 -1.43
N LYS A 200 -22.31 -6.59 -2.26
CA LYS A 200 -23.75 -6.68 -2.07
C LYS A 200 -24.42 -7.67 -3.02
N ALA A 201 -23.91 -7.82 -4.25
CA ALA A 201 -24.50 -8.64 -5.30
C ALA A 201 -23.45 -9.49 -6.04
N PRO A 202 -22.62 -10.29 -5.32
CA PRO A 202 -21.62 -11.12 -5.97
C PRO A 202 -22.27 -12.16 -6.89
N LYS A 203 -21.66 -12.39 -8.04
CA LYS A 203 -22.13 -13.33 -9.06
C LYS A 203 -21.59 -14.74 -8.82
N GLU A 204 -20.28 -14.80 -8.50
CA GLU A 204 -19.58 -16.06 -8.32
C GLU A 204 -19.90 -16.71 -6.96
N GLU A 205 -20.13 -18.00 -6.95
CA GLU A 205 -20.50 -18.74 -5.73
C GLU A 205 -19.43 -18.63 -4.65
N ARG A 206 -18.17 -18.70 -5.04
CA ARG A 206 -17.05 -18.58 -4.11
C ARG A 206 -16.98 -17.20 -3.44
N THR A 207 -17.34 -16.13 -4.16
CA THR A 207 -17.44 -14.76 -3.61
C THR A 207 -18.59 -14.68 -2.60
N LYS A 208 -19.73 -15.28 -2.90
CA LYS A 208 -20.89 -15.35 -1.98
C LYS A 208 -20.54 -16.06 -0.68
N GLU A 209 -19.88 -17.21 -0.77
CA GLU A 209 -19.41 -17.97 0.39
C GLU A 209 -18.47 -17.14 1.27
N PHE A 210 -17.53 -16.42 0.64
CA PHE A 210 -16.60 -15.53 1.36
C PHE A 210 -17.36 -14.48 2.17
N PHE A 211 -18.29 -13.76 1.56
CA PHE A 211 -19.04 -12.72 2.28
C PHE A 211 -20.05 -13.31 3.28
N ALA A 212 -20.60 -14.49 3.04
CA ALA A 212 -21.43 -15.16 4.03
C ALA A 212 -20.65 -15.54 5.30
N SER A 213 -19.41 -15.97 5.15
CA SER A 213 -18.54 -16.25 6.29
C SER A 213 -18.09 -14.97 7.01
N TYR A 214 -17.79 -13.90 6.26
CA TYR A 214 -17.42 -12.60 6.80
C TYR A 214 -18.51 -12.01 7.70
N LYS A 215 -19.78 -12.06 7.26
CA LYS A 215 -20.92 -11.58 8.05
C LYS A 215 -21.11 -12.33 9.37
N ARG A 216 -20.76 -13.62 9.44
CA ARG A 216 -20.86 -14.43 10.67
C ARG A 216 -19.78 -14.07 11.71
N THR A 217 -18.67 -13.51 11.29
CA THR A 217 -17.53 -13.21 12.18
C THR A 217 -17.67 -11.83 12.83
N PHE A 218 -18.48 -10.94 12.27
CA PHE A 218 -18.63 -9.55 12.70
C PHE A 218 -20.05 -9.18 13.15
N VAL A 219 -20.92 -10.16 13.39
CA VAL A 219 -22.22 -10.06 14.09
C VAL A 219 -22.13 -10.86 15.39
#